data_c4b36f60f241cd17915aff4810194e2d
#
_entry.id   c4b36f60f241cd17915aff4810194e2d
#
_cell.length_a   1.000
_cell.length_b   1.000
_cell.length_c   1.000
_cell.angle_alpha   90.00
_cell.angle_beta   90.00
_cell.angle_gamma   90.00
#
_symmetry.space_group_name_H-M   'P 1'
#
loop_
_entity.id
_entity.type
_entity.pdbx_description
1 polymer ?
#
loop_
_entity_poly.entity_id
_entity_poly.type
_entity_poly.pdbx_seq_one_letter_code
_entity_poly.pdbx_strand_id
1 'polypeptide(L)'
;AGQLTADSIRMQHVTDSLALLDTLSLQRQQQIDALEAPVDTAALASQSDSIQKAAQKKVKEKWIPNSNKSVWLALAIPGAGQIYNRKYWKLPIIYGGFVGCAYALTWNGKMYKDYSQAYQDIMSDNPNNNSYMDFLPASTTPEEVQKNLASYQERFKKKKDTYRRYRDLSIFAFIGVYLLSVIDAYVDAELSDFDISKDLGMKLEPAVFNDAFRNRPQGVGLQCSIK
;
A
#
# COMPACT_ATOMS: atom_id res chain seq x y z
N ALA A 1 5.16 -75.70 65.52
CA ALA A 1 3.99 -74.81 65.27
C ALA A 1 4.32 -73.46 64.57
N GLY A 2 5.58 -73.00 64.54
CA GLY A 2 5.97 -71.74 63.97
C GLY A 2 6.26 -71.71 62.50
N GLN A 3 6.50 -72.83 61.85
CA GLN A 3 6.82 -72.93 60.37
C GLN A 3 5.57 -72.86 59.50
N LEU A 4 4.43 -73.42 59.93
CA LEU A 4 3.16 -73.36 59.19
C LEU A 4 2.57 -71.95 59.09
N THR A 5 2.85 -71.07 60.01
CA THR A 5 2.40 -69.64 59.94
C THR A 5 3.24 -68.75 59.03
N ALA A 6 4.53 -69.03 58.87
CA ALA A 6 5.43 -68.33 57.99
C ALA A 6 5.15 -68.65 56.50
N ASP A 7 4.84 -69.90 56.19
CA ASP A 7 4.51 -70.30 54.84
C ASP A 7 3.14 -69.78 54.38
N SER A 8 2.15 -69.67 55.29
CA SER A 8 0.85 -69.09 54.97
C SER A 8 0.93 -67.62 54.69
N ILE A 9 1.75 -66.88 55.47
CA ILE A 9 2.00 -65.43 55.21
C ILE A 9 2.75 -65.23 53.87
N ARG A 10 3.66 -66.08 53.55
CA ARG A 10 4.40 -66.05 52.28
C ARG A 10 3.51 -66.34 51.09
N MET A 11 2.58 -67.33 51.23
CA MET A 11 1.58 -67.60 50.19
C MET A 11 0.61 -66.42 50.02
N GLN A 12 0.16 -65.76 51.06
CA GLN A 12 -0.68 -64.58 50.99
C GLN A 12 0.02 -63.43 50.25
N HIS A 13 1.28 -63.13 50.55
CA HIS A 13 2.06 -62.14 49.85
C HIS A 13 2.23 -62.44 48.37
N VAL A 14 2.38 -63.71 47.99
CA VAL A 14 2.48 -64.11 46.58
C VAL A 14 1.15 -63.94 45.84
N THR A 15 0.02 -64.32 46.49
CA THR A 15 -1.32 -64.16 45.94
C THR A 15 -1.70 -62.69 45.79
N ASP A 16 -1.37 -61.82 46.77
CA ASP A 16 -1.60 -60.38 46.71
C ASP A 16 -0.74 -59.72 45.60
N SER A 17 0.52 -60.20 45.44
CA SER A 17 1.39 -59.70 44.38
C SER A 17 0.91 -60.11 42.97
N LEU A 18 0.36 -61.33 42.83
CA LEU A 18 -0.23 -61.78 41.59
C LEU A 18 -1.51 -61.01 41.23
N ALA A 19 -2.39 -60.75 42.22
CA ALA A 19 -3.59 -59.95 42.04
C ALA A 19 -3.28 -58.48 41.64
N LEU A 20 -2.20 -57.90 42.19
CA LEU A 20 -1.71 -56.58 41.81
C LEU A 20 -1.17 -56.57 40.35
N LEU A 21 -0.46 -57.62 39.96
CA LEU A 21 0.04 -57.75 38.57
C LEU A 21 -1.10 -57.88 37.57
N ASP A 22 -2.14 -58.64 37.91
CA ASP A 22 -3.32 -58.79 37.06
C ASP A 22 -4.11 -57.47 36.92
N THR A 23 -4.26 -56.73 37.99
CA THR A 23 -4.92 -55.39 37.95
C THR A 23 -4.12 -54.41 37.10
N LEU A 24 -2.78 -54.40 37.23
CA LEU A 24 -1.90 -53.52 36.44
C LEU A 24 -1.91 -53.93 34.95
N SER A 25 -2.00 -55.22 34.65
CA SER A 25 -2.11 -55.73 33.26
C SER A 25 -3.43 -55.32 32.64
N LEU A 26 -4.54 -55.41 33.34
CA LEU A 26 -5.86 -54.95 32.86
C LEU A 26 -5.91 -53.42 32.69
N GLN A 27 -5.33 -52.66 33.58
CA GLN A 27 -5.24 -51.21 33.39
C GLN A 27 -4.40 -50.81 32.22
N ARG A 28 -3.27 -51.51 31.97
CA ARG A 28 -2.43 -51.28 30.81
C ARG A 28 -3.18 -51.65 29.52
N GLN A 29 -3.92 -52.76 29.52
CA GLN A 29 -4.71 -53.18 28.34
C GLN A 29 -5.82 -52.15 28.04
N GLN A 30 -6.53 -51.62 29.05
CA GLN A 30 -7.52 -50.57 28.87
C GLN A 30 -6.91 -49.29 28.32
N GLN A 31 -5.67 -48.93 28.71
CA GLN A 31 -4.97 -47.77 28.17
C GLN A 31 -4.56 -47.99 26.69
N ILE A 32 -4.15 -49.22 26.32
CA ILE A 32 -3.83 -49.57 24.95
C ILE A 32 -5.08 -49.51 24.09
N ASP A 33 -6.17 -50.13 24.56
CA ASP A 33 -7.45 -50.14 23.84
C ASP A 33 -8.01 -48.71 23.66
N ALA A 34 -7.79 -47.82 24.64
CA ALA A 34 -8.17 -46.41 24.54
C ALA A 34 -7.30 -45.63 23.53
N LEU A 35 -6.04 -46.01 23.34
CA LEU A 35 -5.12 -45.43 22.35
C LEU A 35 -5.34 -46.00 20.95
N GLU A 36 -5.81 -47.28 20.84
CA GLU A 36 -6.14 -47.94 19.59
C GLU A 36 -7.60 -47.71 19.15
N ALA A 37 -8.40 -46.99 19.95
CA ALA A 37 -9.74 -46.56 19.52
C ALA A 37 -9.64 -45.89 18.16
N PRO A 38 -10.40 -46.32 17.14
CA PRO A 38 -10.30 -45.75 15.81
C PRO A 38 -10.56 -44.26 15.88
N VAL A 39 -9.52 -43.48 15.62
CA VAL A 39 -9.62 -42.03 15.49
C VAL A 39 -10.64 -41.77 14.39
N ASP A 40 -11.71 -41.08 14.74
CA ASP A 40 -12.83 -40.85 13.82
C ASP A 40 -12.32 -39.93 12.70
N THR A 41 -11.69 -40.58 11.70
CA THR A 41 -11.08 -39.91 10.54
C THR A 41 -12.12 -39.12 9.77
N ALA A 42 -13.40 -39.46 9.88
CA ALA A 42 -14.50 -38.72 9.29
C ALA A 42 -14.73 -37.39 10.01
N ALA A 43 -14.61 -37.34 11.35
CA ALA A 43 -14.72 -36.13 12.13
C ALA A 43 -13.54 -35.18 11.88
N LEU A 44 -12.32 -35.70 11.76
CA LEU A 44 -11.13 -34.93 11.41
C LEU A 44 -11.19 -34.40 9.96
N ALA A 45 -11.67 -35.22 9.02
CA ALA A 45 -11.87 -34.79 7.64
C ALA A 45 -12.92 -33.65 7.56
N SER A 46 -14.04 -33.76 8.28
CA SER A 46 -15.07 -32.69 8.28
C SER A 46 -14.58 -31.40 8.96
N GLN A 47 -13.73 -31.50 9.98
CA GLN A 47 -13.08 -30.33 10.59
C GLN A 47 -12.06 -29.70 9.65
N SER A 48 -11.25 -30.49 8.94
CA SER A 48 -10.29 -29.97 7.96
C SER A 48 -11.01 -29.27 6.80
N ASP A 49 -12.11 -29.83 6.31
CA ASP A 49 -12.94 -29.22 5.25
C ASP A 49 -13.59 -27.90 5.71
N SER A 50 -14.06 -27.85 6.96
CA SER A 50 -14.65 -26.63 7.51
C SER A 50 -13.60 -25.54 7.72
N ILE A 51 -12.40 -25.88 8.14
CA ILE A 51 -11.26 -24.95 8.29
C ILE A 51 -10.78 -24.47 6.91
N GLN A 52 -10.70 -25.37 5.92
CA GLN A 52 -10.33 -25.00 4.56
C GLN A 52 -11.37 -24.09 3.90
N LYS A 53 -12.66 -24.39 4.06
CA LYS A 53 -13.76 -23.53 3.58
C LYS A 53 -13.76 -22.17 4.28
N ALA A 54 -13.49 -22.13 5.59
CA ALA A 54 -13.38 -20.87 6.34
C ALA A 54 -12.15 -20.04 5.92
N ALA A 55 -11.03 -20.70 5.63
CA ALA A 55 -9.82 -20.07 5.11
C ALA A 55 -10.03 -19.53 3.68
N GLN A 56 -10.69 -20.28 2.81
CA GLN A 56 -11.04 -19.84 1.45
C GLN A 56 -12.05 -18.68 1.46
N LYS A 57 -13.01 -18.66 2.38
CA LYS A 57 -13.98 -17.57 2.51
C LYS A 57 -13.37 -16.25 3.02
N LYS A 58 -12.18 -16.31 3.67
CA LYS A 58 -11.44 -15.13 4.11
C LYS A 58 -10.52 -14.52 3.07
N VAL A 59 -10.23 -15.21 1.98
CA VAL A 59 -9.55 -14.62 0.83
C VAL A 59 -10.58 -13.76 0.10
N LYS A 60 -10.77 -12.51 0.56
CA LYS A 60 -11.47 -11.50 -0.23
C LYS A 60 -10.78 -11.44 -1.57
N GLU A 61 -11.50 -11.71 -2.64
CA GLU A 61 -10.98 -11.52 -4.00
C GLU A 61 -10.36 -10.14 -4.07
N LYS A 62 -9.03 -10.11 -4.28
CA LYS A 62 -8.31 -8.85 -4.41
C LYS A 62 -8.82 -8.17 -5.66
N TRP A 63 -9.36 -6.96 -5.51
CA TRP A 63 -9.78 -6.16 -6.64
C TRP A 63 -8.57 -5.83 -7.52
N ILE A 64 -8.56 -6.36 -8.74
CA ILE A 64 -7.54 -6.08 -9.75
C ILE A 64 -8.14 -5.11 -10.75
N PRO A 65 -7.70 -3.83 -10.77
CA PRO A 65 -8.18 -2.85 -11.73
C PRO A 65 -7.62 -3.16 -13.12
N ASN A 66 -8.42 -2.93 -14.14
CA ASN A 66 -8.00 -3.06 -15.53
C ASN A 66 -7.23 -1.79 -15.94
N SER A 67 -5.96 -1.95 -16.36
CA SER A 67 -5.04 -0.85 -16.70
C SER A 67 -5.59 0.06 -17.80
N ASN A 68 -6.18 -0.52 -18.85
CA ASN A 68 -6.77 0.26 -19.94
C ASN A 68 -7.93 1.15 -19.45
N LYS A 69 -8.81 0.62 -18.59
CA LYS A 69 -9.91 1.42 -18.01
C LYS A 69 -9.39 2.51 -17.10
N SER A 70 -8.34 2.23 -16.31
CA SER A 70 -7.70 3.21 -15.43
C SER A 70 -7.15 4.39 -16.23
N VAL A 71 -6.44 4.12 -17.34
CA VAL A 71 -5.89 5.15 -18.23
C VAL A 71 -6.99 5.99 -18.86
N TRP A 72 -8.03 5.37 -19.44
CA TRP A 72 -9.12 6.11 -20.06
C TRP A 72 -9.88 7.00 -19.06
N LEU A 73 -10.08 6.51 -17.84
CA LEU A 73 -10.68 7.32 -16.78
C LEU A 73 -9.77 8.47 -16.35
N ALA A 74 -8.46 8.24 -16.24
CA ALA A 74 -7.50 9.28 -15.91
C ALA A 74 -7.37 10.34 -17.02
N LEU A 75 -7.54 9.93 -18.30
CA LEU A 75 -7.59 10.85 -19.46
C LEU A 75 -8.88 11.65 -19.53
N ALA A 76 -10.01 11.09 -19.10
CA ALA A 76 -11.28 11.83 -19.12
C ALA A 76 -11.35 12.85 -17.98
N ILE A 77 -10.98 12.45 -16.77
CA ILE A 77 -11.04 13.28 -15.56
C ILE A 77 -9.75 13.04 -14.76
N PRO A 78 -8.94 14.10 -14.52
CA PRO A 78 -7.75 13.96 -13.68
C PRO A 78 -8.12 13.47 -12.28
N GLY A 79 -7.45 12.40 -11.82
CA GLY A 79 -7.77 11.76 -10.55
C GLY A 79 -8.75 10.57 -10.62
N ALA A 80 -9.55 10.41 -11.68
CA ALA A 80 -10.52 9.31 -11.78
C ALA A 80 -9.84 7.93 -11.87
N GLY A 81 -8.67 7.84 -12.48
CA GLY A 81 -7.86 6.63 -12.50
C GLY A 81 -7.44 6.17 -11.10
N GLN A 82 -7.02 7.10 -10.24
CA GLN A 82 -6.65 6.81 -8.86
C GLN A 82 -7.85 6.39 -8.01
N ILE A 83 -9.01 6.97 -8.25
CA ILE A 83 -10.28 6.55 -7.62
C ILE A 83 -10.63 5.12 -8.03
N TYR A 84 -10.52 4.81 -9.31
CA TYR A 84 -10.76 3.47 -9.85
C TYR A 84 -9.79 2.44 -9.27
N ASN A 85 -8.50 2.80 -9.11
CA ASN A 85 -7.46 1.97 -8.50
C ASN A 85 -7.56 1.91 -6.97
N ARG A 86 -8.54 2.60 -6.35
CA ARG A 86 -8.74 2.71 -4.88
C ARG A 86 -7.54 3.30 -4.13
N LYS A 87 -6.73 4.13 -4.80
CA LYS A 87 -5.55 4.81 -4.22
C LYS A 87 -5.88 6.24 -3.80
N TYR A 88 -6.93 6.40 -2.97
CA TYR A 88 -7.48 7.71 -2.57
C TYR A 88 -6.47 8.64 -1.89
N TRP A 89 -5.45 8.10 -1.23
CA TRP A 89 -4.42 8.90 -0.56
C TRP A 89 -3.56 9.75 -1.52
N LYS A 90 -3.50 9.37 -2.81
CA LYS A 90 -2.79 10.13 -3.85
C LYS A 90 -3.58 11.33 -4.37
N LEU A 91 -4.90 11.34 -4.20
CA LEU A 91 -5.77 12.40 -4.69
C LEU A 91 -5.37 13.79 -4.16
N PRO A 92 -5.12 14.00 -2.85
CA PRO A 92 -4.71 15.29 -2.34
C PRO A 92 -3.42 15.81 -2.98
N ILE A 93 -2.47 14.93 -3.31
CA ILE A 93 -1.19 15.28 -3.94
C ILE A 93 -1.43 15.75 -5.38
N ILE A 94 -2.22 15.00 -6.14
CA ILE A 94 -2.54 15.30 -7.54
C ILE A 94 -3.33 16.60 -7.64
N TYR A 95 -4.40 16.73 -6.86
CA TYR A 95 -5.21 17.95 -6.86
C TYR A 95 -4.44 19.16 -6.32
N GLY A 96 -3.58 18.96 -5.32
CA GLY A 96 -2.65 20.00 -4.84
C GLY A 96 -1.73 20.50 -5.95
N GLY A 97 -1.19 19.59 -6.76
CA GLY A 97 -0.40 19.92 -7.95
C GLY A 97 -1.21 20.73 -8.98
N PHE A 98 -2.42 20.31 -9.29
CA PHE A 98 -3.30 21.03 -10.22
C PHE A 98 -3.68 22.43 -9.72
N VAL A 99 -4.05 22.55 -8.45
CA VAL A 99 -4.39 23.86 -7.84
C VAL A 99 -3.18 24.78 -7.86
N GLY A 100 -1.98 24.28 -7.52
CA GLY A 100 -0.74 25.05 -7.58
C GLY A 100 -0.43 25.55 -9.00
N CYS A 101 -0.51 24.67 -9.99
CA CYS A 101 -0.30 25.05 -11.40
C CYS A 101 -1.37 26.02 -11.91
N ALA A 102 -2.66 25.82 -11.56
CA ALA A 102 -3.74 26.71 -11.94
C ALA A 102 -3.57 28.09 -11.31
N TYR A 103 -3.16 28.16 -10.04
CA TYR A 103 -2.83 29.43 -9.39
C TYR A 103 -1.67 30.13 -10.11
N ALA A 104 -0.58 29.42 -10.38
CA ALA A 104 0.56 30.00 -11.09
C ALA A 104 0.18 30.50 -12.49
N LEU A 105 -0.65 29.75 -13.21
CA LEU A 105 -1.13 30.13 -14.54
C LEU A 105 -2.00 31.39 -14.50
N THR A 106 -2.97 31.45 -13.58
CA THR A 106 -3.87 32.59 -13.43
C THR A 106 -3.13 33.85 -12.98
N TRP A 107 -2.22 33.71 -12.01
CA TRP A 107 -1.39 34.81 -11.51
C TRP A 107 -0.47 35.35 -12.60
N ASN A 108 0.31 34.51 -13.25
CA ASN A 108 1.23 34.94 -14.31
C ASN A 108 0.46 35.49 -15.53
N GLY A 109 -0.70 34.88 -15.85
CA GLY A 109 -1.58 35.36 -16.89
C GLY A 109 -2.13 36.77 -16.62
N LYS A 110 -2.53 37.05 -15.37
CA LYS A 110 -2.97 38.37 -14.95
C LYS A 110 -1.82 39.38 -15.03
N MET A 111 -0.68 39.06 -14.44
CA MET A 111 0.49 39.95 -14.48
C MET A 111 0.95 40.24 -15.92
N TYR A 112 0.91 39.25 -16.79
CA TYR A 112 1.21 39.46 -18.20
C TYR A 112 0.26 40.46 -18.84
N LYS A 113 -1.05 40.36 -18.59
CA LYS A 113 -2.05 41.29 -19.13
C LYS A 113 -1.81 42.70 -18.61
N ASP A 114 -1.62 42.84 -17.31
CA ASP A 114 -1.45 44.12 -16.63
C ASP A 114 -0.17 44.84 -17.14
N TYR A 115 0.96 44.13 -17.20
CA TYR A 115 2.19 44.73 -17.76
C TYR A 115 2.15 44.92 -19.27
N SER A 116 1.35 44.13 -19.99
CA SER A 116 1.12 44.36 -21.43
C SER A 116 0.34 45.63 -21.67
N GLN A 117 -0.70 45.90 -20.87
CA GLN A 117 -1.48 47.11 -20.90
C GLN A 117 -0.60 48.33 -20.53
N ALA A 118 0.11 48.23 -19.43
CA ALA A 118 1.01 49.32 -18.98
C ALA A 118 2.09 49.64 -20.04
N TYR A 119 2.62 48.61 -20.74
CA TYR A 119 3.56 48.80 -21.83
C TYR A 119 2.92 49.50 -23.04
N GLN A 120 1.68 49.13 -23.39
CA GLN A 120 0.95 49.82 -24.48
C GLN A 120 0.64 51.28 -24.13
N ASP A 121 0.23 51.52 -22.91
CA ASP A 121 -0.13 52.87 -22.46
C ASP A 121 1.10 53.79 -22.42
N ILE A 122 2.25 53.31 -21.93
CA ILE A 122 3.49 54.11 -21.92
C ILE A 122 4.05 54.34 -23.32
N MET A 123 3.64 53.55 -24.31
CA MET A 123 4.00 53.73 -25.72
C MET A 123 3.00 54.63 -26.47
N SER A 124 1.82 54.85 -25.91
CA SER A 124 0.81 55.68 -26.53
C SER A 124 1.00 57.17 -26.10
N ASP A 125 0.77 58.09 -27.04
CA ASP A 125 0.80 59.51 -26.78
C ASP A 125 -0.50 60.03 -26.14
N ASN A 126 -1.40 59.15 -25.70
CA ASN A 126 -2.68 59.53 -25.14
C ASN A 126 -2.55 59.84 -23.63
N PRO A 127 -2.81 61.04 -23.19
CA PRO A 127 -2.65 61.46 -21.78
C PRO A 127 -3.65 60.77 -20.82
N ASN A 128 -4.70 60.12 -21.33
CA ASN A 128 -5.68 59.42 -20.50
C ASN A 128 -5.25 57.97 -20.16
N ASN A 129 -4.21 57.47 -20.83
CA ASN A 129 -3.74 56.10 -20.65
C ASN A 129 -2.58 56.05 -19.65
N ASN A 130 -2.93 55.97 -18.35
CA ASN A 130 -1.97 56.05 -17.23
C ASN A 130 -1.81 54.73 -16.45
N SER A 131 -2.22 53.56 -16.97
CA SER A 131 -2.17 52.30 -16.24
C SER A 131 -0.74 51.88 -15.84
N TYR A 132 0.29 52.41 -16.48
CA TYR A 132 1.67 52.21 -16.08
C TYR A 132 2.03 52.86 -14.73
N MET A 133 1.29 53.92 -14.31
CA MET A 133 1.52 54.57 -13.04
C MET A 133 1.20 53.69 -11.85
N ASP A 134 0.25 52.76 -11.99
CA ASP A 134 -0.13 51.79 -10.93
C ASP A 134 1.03 50.85 -10.53
N PHE A 135 2.03 50.71 -11.36
CA PHE A 135 3.21 49.88 -11.16
C PHE A 135 4.46 50.64 -10.72
N LEU A 136 4.35 51.94 -10.59
CA LEU A 136 5.44 52.82 -10.15
C LEU A 136 5.25 53.24 -8.67
N PRO A 137 6.33 53.58 -7.97
CA PRO A 137 6.22 54.15 -6.63
C PRO A 137 5.35 55.41 -6.64
N ALA A 138 4.57 55.62 -5.59
CA ALA A 138 3.68 56.78 -5.45
C ALA A 138 4.41 58.14 -5.48
N SER A 139 5.73 58.15 -5.30
CA SER A 139 6.59 59.31 -5.41
C SER A 139 6.97 59.68 -6.84
N THR A 140 6.68 58.81 -7.83
CA THR A 140 7.07 59.06 -9.22
C THR A 140 6.05 59.97 -9.90
N THR A 141 6.53 61.05 -10.46
CA THR A 141 5.67 62.01 -11.18
C THR A 141 5.64 61.70 -12.69
N PRO A 142 4.56 62.01 -13.40
CA PRO A 142 4.50 61.83 -14.86
C PRO A 142 5.63 62.53 -15.60
N GLU A 143 6.09 63.68 -15.10
CA GLU A 143 7.20 64.43 -15.67
C GLU A 143 8.55 63.68 -15.56
N GLU A 144 8.75 62.97 -14.45
CA GLU A 144 9.93 62.11 -14.25
C GLU A 144 9.93 60.91 -15.18
N VAL A 145 8.76 60.32 -15.42
CA VAL A 145 8.59 59.24 -16.40
C VAL A 145 8.93 59.74 -17.81
N GLN A 146 8.48 60.93 -18.17
CA GLN A 146 8.78 61.51 -19.48
C GLN A 146 10.27 61.81 -19.66
N LYS A 147 10.99 62.26 -18.64
CA LYS A 147 12.44 62.48 -18.69
C LYS A 147 13.22 61.17 -18.96
N ASN A 148 12.72 60.06 -18.44
CA ASN A 148 13.37 58.75 -18.53
C ASN A 148 12.55 57.74 -19.32
N LEU A 149 11.73 58.18 -20.26
CA LEU A 149 10.72 57.37 -20.96
C LEU A 149 11.31 56.07 -21.55
N ALA A 150 12.42 56.14 -22.22
CA ALA A 150 13.07 54.95 -22.83
C ALA A 150 13.43 53.87 -21.78
N SER A 151 13.90 54.29 -20.60
CA SER A 151 14.24 53.36 -19.52
C SER A 151 13.00 52.67 -18.94
N TYR A 152 11.91 53.40 -18.76
CA TYR A 152 10.64 52.85 -18.29
C TYR A 152 10.01 51.92 -19.32
N GLN A 153 10.02 52.29 -20.61
CA GLN A 153 9.54 51.42 -21.71
C GLN A 153 10.30 50.12 -21.75
N GLU A 154 11.63 50.12 -21.62
CA GLU A 154 12.43 48.91 -21.59
C GLU A 154 12.10 48.02 -20.37
N ARG A 155 11.93 48.63 -19.17
CA ARG A 155 11.53 47.93 -17.94
C ARG A 155 10.17 47.22 -18.10
N PHE A 156 9.15 47.93 -18.59
CA PHE A 156 7.83 47.37 -18.83
C PHE A 156 7.85 46.28 -19.88
N LYS A 157 8.59 46.48 -20.98
CA LYS A 157 8.82 45.42 -21.98
C LYS A 157 9.43 44.18 -21.37
N LYS A 158 10.50 44.33 -20.60
CA LYS A 158 11.19 43.22 -19.94
C LYS A 158 10.28 42.47 -18.96
N LYS A 159 9.49 43.20 -18.16
CA LYS A 159 8.51 42.62 -17.22
C LYS A 159 7.42 41.86 -17.97
N LYS A 160 6.82 42.45 -19.01
CA LYS A 160 5.83 41.81 -19.87
C LYS A 160 6.37 40.51 -20.44
N ASP A 161 7.60 40.51 -21.03
CA ASP A 161 8.21 39.35 -21.63
C ASP A 161 8.55 38.27 -20.58
N THR A 162 8.93 38.68 -19.37
CA THR A 162 9.17 37.75 -18.24
C THR A 162 7.90 37.04 -17.81
N TYR A 163 6.78 37.79 -17.60
CA TYR A 163 5.51 37.18 -17.20
C TYR A 163 4.88 36.33 -18.33
N ARG A 164 5.13 36.68 -19.60
CA ARG A 164 4.76 35.85 -20.73
C ARG A 164 5.43 34.49 -20.64
N ARG A 165 6.76 34.45 -20.40
CA ARG A 165 7.51 33.19 -20.24
C ARG A 165 7.01 32.38 -19.05
N TYR A 166 6.74 33.02 -17.91
CA TYR A 166 6.23 32.34 -16.74
C TYR A 166 4.82 31.77 -16.95
N ARG A 167 3.95 32.48 -17.66
CA ARG A 167 2.64 31.99 -18.07
C ARG A 167 2.79 30.75 -18.94
N ASP A 168 3.62 30.83 -19.97
CA ASP A 168 3.84 29.75 -20.92
C ASP A 168 4.46 28.52 -20.19
N LEU A 169 5.41 28.75 -19.27
CA LEU A 169 5.98 27.70 -18.42
C LEU A 169 4.92 27.06 -17.52
N SER A 170 4.00 27.87 -16.96
CA SER A 170 2.90 27.36 -16.13
C SER A 170 1.94 26.48 -16.92
N ILE A 171 1.71 26.74 -18.21
CA ILE A 171 0.93 25.89 -19.10
C ILE A 171 1.63 24.53 -19.28
N PHE A 172 2.93 24.54 -19.57
CA PHE A 172 3.69 23.29 -19.71
C PHE A 172 3.74 22.50 -18.41
N ALA A 173 3.89 23.17 -17.26
CA ALA A 173 3.85 22.53 -15.95
C ALA A 173 2.48 21.87 -15.69
N PHE A 174 1.38 22.54 -16.02
CA PHE A 174 0.03 21.99 -15.89
C PHE A 174 -0.16 20.72 -16.72
N ILE A 175 0.27 20.75 -17.99
CA ILE A 175 0.25 19.57 -18.87
C ILE A 175 1.13 18.46 -18.31
N GLY A 176 2.31 18.79 -17.79
CA GLY A 176 3.22 17.83 -17.18
C GLY A 176 2.59 17.12 -15.98
N VAL A 177 1.98 17.85 -15.06
CA VAL A 177 1.25 17.27 -13.91
C VAL A 177 0.11 16.36 -14.36
N TYR A 178 -0.61 16.76 -15.42
CA TYR A 178 -1.67 15.95 -15.99
C TYR A 178 -1.14 14.61 -16.54
N LEU A 179 -0.08 14.65 -17.36
CA LEU A 179 0.53 13.44 -17.92
C LEU A 179 1.08 12.52 -16.81
N LEU A 180 1.74 13.09 -15.80
CA LEU A 180 2.22 12.32 -14.65
C LEU A 180 1.07 11.63 -13.90
N SER A 181 -0.08 12.30 -13.75
CA SER A 181 -1.27 11.70 -13.14
C SER A 181 -1.80 10.50 -13.93
N VAL A 182 -1.78 10.58 -15.27
CA VAL A 182 -2.21 9.46 -16.14
C VAL A 182 -1.23 8.29 -16.06
N ILE A 183 0.07 8.56 -16.11
CA ILE A 183 1.12 7.54 -15.99
C ILE A 183 1.04 6.85 -14.62
N ASP A 184 0.86 7.60 -13.55
CA ASP A 184 0.70 7.07 -12.18
C ASP A 184 -0.52 6.14 -12.09
N ALA A 185 -1.65 6.51 -12.68
CA ALA A 185 -2.85 5.68 -12.71
C ALA A 185 -2.63 4.36 -13.48
N TYR A 186 -1.88 4.41 -14.58
CA TYR A 186 -1.50 3.23 -15.35
C TYR A 186 -0.60 2.29 -14.54
N VAL A 187 0.48 2.83 -13.98
CA VAL A 187 1.44 2.06 -13.19
C VAL A 187 0.79 1.43 -11.96
N ASP A 188 -0.09 2.15 -11.26
CA ASP A 188 -0.82 1.60 -10.12
C ASP A 188 -1.74 0.45 -10.51
N ALA A 189 -2.37 0.50 -11.69
CA ALA A 189 -3.21 -0.57 -12.19
C ALA A 189 -2.39 -1.81 -12.54
N GLU A 190 -1.27 -1.66 -13.24
CA GLU A 190 -0.36 -2.76 -13.60
C GLU A 190 0.26 -3.42 -12.36
N LEU A 191 0.75 -2.60 -11.41
CA LEU A 191 1.35 -3.12 -10.18
C LEU A 191 0.34 -3.79 -9.24
N SER A 192 -0.96 -3.53 -9.41
CA SER A 192 -1.98 -4.17 -8.58
C SER A 192 -2.16 -5.66 -8.89
N ASP A 193 -1.82 -6.09 -10.10
CA ASP A 193 -1.83 -7.50 -10.53
C ASP A 193 -0.57 -8.25 -10.04
N PHE A 194 0.50 -7.52 -9.77
CA PHE A 194 1.74 -8.10 -9.23
C PHE A 194 1.55 -8.47 -7.74
N ASP A 195 1.17 -9.72 -7.48
CA ASP A 195 1.10 -10.26 -6.12
C ASP A 195 2.34 -11.12 -5.83
N ILE A 196 3.38 -10.49 -5.32
CA ILE A 196 4.63 -11.15 -4.89
C ILE A 196 4.35 -12.14 -3.73
N SER A 197 3.21 -11.97 -3.02
CA SER A 197 2.86 -12.79 -1.86
C SER A 197 2.42 -14.23 -2.22
N LYS A 198 2.04 -14.51 -3.47
CA LYS A 198 1.63 -15.85 -3.90
C LYS A 198 2.80 -16.80 -4.13
N ASP A 199 3.96 -16.28 -4.53
CA ASP A 199 5.14 -17.09 -4.85
C ASP A 199 6.12 -17.23 -3.67
N LEU A 200 6.01 -16.38 -2.65
CA LEU A 200 6.80 -16.43 -1.42
C LEU A 200 5.98 -16.96 -0.24
N GLY A 201 5.33 -18.10 -0.43
CA GLY A 201 4.65 -18.81 0.65
C GLY A 201 5.66 -19.55 1.53
N MET A 202 5.98 -18.99 2.71
CA MET A 202 6.70 -19.76 3.74
C MET A 202 5.73 -20.72 4.40
N LYS A 203 5.84 -22.03 4.08
CA LYS A 203 5.10 -23.08 4.77
C LYS A 203 5.93 -23.60 5.92
N LEU A 204 5.37 -23.46 7.12
CA LEU A 204 5.87 -24.10 8.33
C LEU A 204 5.10 -25.41 8.52
N GLU A 205 5.78 -26.53 8.30
CA GLU A 205 5.19 -27.84 8.54
C GLU A 205 5.91 -28.54 9.70
N PRO A 206 5.17 -29.20 10.62
CA PRO A 206 5.82 -30.02 11.62
C PRO A 206 6.48 -31.22 10.94
N ALA A 207 7.78 -31.35 11.12
CA ALA A 207 8.56 -32.48 10.58
C ALA A 207 9.09 -33.33 11.70
N VAL A 208 8.97 -34.64 11.54
CA VAL A 208 9.60 -35.63 12.42
C VAL A 208 10.92 -36.06 11.80
N PHE A 209 12.01 -35.74 12.47
CA PHE A 209 13.33 -36.09 12.01
C PHE A 209 13.67 -37.49 12.51
N ASN A 210 13.81 -38.43 11.58
CA ASN A 210 14.31 -39.78 11.84
C ASN A 210 15.81 -39.82 11.55
N ASP A 211 16.57 -40.27 12.54
CA ASP A 211 17.99 -40.58 12.33
C ASP A 211 18.11 -41.88 11.54
N ALA A 212 18.68 -41.79 10.35
CA ALA A 212 18.82 -42.93 9.41
C ALA A 212 19.60 -44.13 10.00
N PHE A 213 20.35 -43.93 11.08
CA PHE A 213 21.18 -44.97 11.71
C PHE A 213 20.53 -45.62 12.92
N ARG A 214 19.51 -45.05 13.55
CA ARG A 214 18.99 -45.55 14.85
C ARG A 214 17.51 -45.93 14.88
N ASN A 215 16.79 -45.71 13.80
CA ASN A 215 15.35 -46.04 13.68
C ASN A 215 14.45 -45.58 14.85
N ARG A 216 14.83 -44.48 15.51
CA ARG A 216 14.06 -43.87 16.60
C ARG A 216 13.75 -42.41 16.23
N PRO A 217 12.50 -41.97 16.38
CA PRO A 217 12.17 -40.56 16.18
C PRO A 217 12.92 -39.73 17.24
N GLN A 218 13.84 -38.88 16.81
CA GLN A 218 14.67 -38.10 17.76
C GLN A 218 14.17 -36.70 18.01
N GLY A 219 13.19 -36.23 17.30
CA GLY A 219 12.67 -34.87 17.55
C GLY A 219 11.54 -34.48 16.63
N VAL A 220 10.71 -33.63 17.15
CA VAL A 220 9.69 -32.87 16.38
C VAL A 220 10.26 -31.49 16.13
N GLY A 221 10.43 -31.12 14.89
CA GLY A 221 10.92 -29.79 14.50
C GLY A 221 9.96 -29.12 13.51
N LEU A 222 10.27 -27.87 13.16
CA LEU A 222 9.56 -27.12 12.15
C LEU A 222 10.41 -27.06 10.88
N GLN A 223 9.88 -27.58 9.78
CA GLN A 223 10.50 -27.45 8.47
C GLN A 223 9.95 -26.22 7.76
N CYS A 224 10.86 -25.32 7.37
CA CYS A 224 10.54 -24.14 6.57
C CYS A 224 10.77 -24.48 5.10
N SER A 225 9.73 -24.47 4.29
CA SER A 225 9.82 -24.60 2.83
C SER A 225 9.45 -23.26 2.19
N ILE A 226 10.38 -22.71 1.42
CA ILE A 226 10.15 -21.52 0.58
C ILE A 226 9.87 -22.03 -0.83
N LYS A 227 8.74 -21.68 -1.40
CA LYS A 227 8.35 -22.04 -2.76
C LYS A 227 8.25 -20.79 -3.62
#